data_682df100421cdb72147a80115627d9ef
#
_entry.id   682df100421cdb72147a80115627d9ef
#
_cell.length_a   1.000
_cell.length_b   1.000
_cell.length_c   1.000
_cell.angle_alpha   90.00
_cell.angle_beta   90.00
_cell.angle_gamma   90.00
#
_symmetry.space_group_name_H-M   'P 1'
#
loop_
_entity.id
_entity.type
_entity.pdbx_description
1 polymer ?
#
loop_
_entity_poly.entity_id
_entity_poly.type
_entity_poly.pdbx_seq_one_letter_code
_entity_poly.pdbx_strand_id
1 'polypeptide(L)'
;MRISSTMMSNNYLKQLNGTYEQYSKLMEQADGSKLHRASDNAVGYSKYLRYQNNQISNEQYQSNVSTASSWMKNADAALVNVTDLLQTFKAKVEQGSNSTNNESDMKDIAKELLANVQEQVADLNTQIGDRFLFAGQKDTTMPFEISAKKMNRGDTFTLDEKQSAFFSGASNWGEENTTVKQMLKLNGSDGNSYYMNVNTGDVYTEDFVKNGYKNEDKFDPATQAVGNITSGKKGTAQAYDVSKNFDQYGVIKTDANVGTNANYKITVDGKDVNLTLSTTEQYIVKYAGDDKYISMVKKNGGVDKATDTVNVTGQDINGCDLFDVGNDPHSGTARLNQLLYTVAKLDGADYKWAGEQGMTIADSAHATVLGAQTKMAARQQAYNSSSSMLVTQNESITSDISDVSSTDVAQLATKLMEYQTIYSLSLSVGSKILPGTLADYL
;
A
#
# COMPACT_ATOMS: atom_id res chain seq x y z
N MET A 1 -4.99 -34.49 81.90
CA MET A 1 -3.84 -33.77 81.32
C MET A 1 -3.86 -32.33 81.81
N ARG A 2 -2.86 -31.87 82.57
CA ARG A 2 -2.70 -30.45 82.89
C ARG A 2 -2.21 -29.73 81.65
N ILE A 3 -3.05 -28.92 80.98
CA ILE A 3 -2.60 -28.03 79.89
C ILE A 3 -1.75 -26.95 80.56
N SER A 4 -0.48 -26.86 80.21
CA SER A 4 0.44 -25.81 80.66
C SER A 4 -0.09 -24.45 80.22
N SER A 5 0.00 -23.40 81.08
CA SER A 5 -0.39 -22.02 80.76
C SER A 5 0.35 -21.52 79.49
N THR A 6 1.59 -21.92 79.33
CA THR A 6 2.40 -21.65 78.14
C THR A 6 1.82 -22.26 76.85
N MET A 7 1.27 -23.47 76.92
CA MET A 7 0.63 -24.13 75.78
C MET A 7 -0.67 -23.42 75.40
N MET A 8 -1.42 -22.90 76.40
CA MET A 8 -2.63 -22.15 76.19
C MET A 8 -2.35 -20.78 75.57
N SER A 9 -1.31 -20.09 76.06
CA SER A 9 -0.83 -18.82 75.44
C SER A 9 -0.34 -19.00 74.01
N ASN A 10 0.44 -20.05 73.74
CA ASN A 10 0.90 -20.33 72.40
C ASN A 10 -0.24 -20.65 71.43
N ASN A 11 -1.22 -21.43 71.85
CA ASN A 11 -2.41 -21.72 71.03
C ASN A 11 -3.24 -20.47 70.78
N TYR A 12 -3.43 -19.60 71.79
CA TYR A 12 -4.09 -18.34 71.66
C TYR A 12 -3.37 -17.41 70.63
N LEU A 13 -2.07 -17.20 70.78
CA LEU A 13 -1.26 -16.40 69.86
C LEU A 13 -1.34 -16.91 68.43
N LYS A 14 -1.30 -18.24 68.22
CA LYS A 14 -1.46 -18.86 66.92
C LYS A 14 -2.82 -18.55 66.31
N GLN A 15 -3.90 -18.62 67.09
CA GLN A 15 -5.28 -18.28 66.64
C GLN A 15 -5.43 -16.78 66.34
N LEU A 16 -4.87 -15.92 67.20
CA LEU A 16 -4.87 -14.49 67.03
C LEU A 16 -4.19 -14.07 65.73
N ASN A 17 -2.95 -14.61 65.48
CA ASN A 17 -2.21 -14.36 64.28
C ASN A 17 -2.96 -14.86 63.04
N GLY A 18 -3.61 -16.03 63.08
CA GLY A 18 -4.46 -16.53 62.00
C GLY A 18 -5.67 -15.63 61.71
N THR A 19 -6.31 -15.07 62.75
CA THR A 19 -7.40 -14.11 62.59
C THR A 19 -6.91 -12.81 61.99
N TYR A 20 -5.74 -12.32 62.43
CA TYR A 20 -5.14 -11.12 61.88
C TYR A 20 -4.74 -11.31 60.41
N GLU A 21 -4.15 -12.45 60.03
CA GLU A 21 -3.85 -12.76 58.60
C GLU A 21 -5.11 -12.76 57.76
N GLN A 22 -6.21 -13.34 58.21
CA GLN A 22 -7.49 -13.32 57.47
C GLN A 22 -8.06 -11.91 57.36
N TYR A 23 -8.02 -11.14 58.45
CA TYR A 23 -8.44 -9.73 58.42
C TYR A 23 -7.57 -8.91 57.44
N SER A 24 -6.25 -9.08 57.47
CA SER A 24 -5.33 -8.40 56.53
C SER A 24 -5.61 -8.76 55.09
N LYS A 25 -5.86 -10.04 54.78
CA LYS A 25 -6.24 -10.49 53.43
C LYS A 25 -7.56 -9.85 52.96
N LEU A 26 -8.56 -9.74 53.83
CA LEU A 26 -9.80 -9.09 53.49
C LEU A 26 -9.64 -7.58 53.29
N MET A 27 -8.73 -6.96 54.04
CA MET A 27 -8.36 -5.54 53.84
C MET A 27 -7.65 -5.32 52.50
N GLU A 28 -6.77 -6.25 52.09
CA GLU A 28 -6.15 -6.20 50.73
C GLU A 28 -7.23 -6.26 49.63
N GLN A 29 -8.30 -7.03 49.81
CA GLN A 29 -9.40 -7.14 48.85
C GLN A 29 -10.33 -5.92 48.80
N ALA A 30 -10.12 -4.92 49.68
CA ALA A 30 -10.91 -3.69 49.69
C ALA A 30 -10.70 -2.79 48.46
N ASP A 31 -9.67 -3.04 47.66
CA ASP A 31 -9.46 -2.42 46.36
C ASP A 31 -10.36 -2.98 45.25
N GLY A 32 -11.19 -3.97 45.56
CA GLY A 32 -12.15 -4.60 44.65
C GLY A 32 -11.60 -5.87 43.96
N SER A 33 -10.37 -6.27 44.22
CA SER A 33 -9.79 -7.52 43.68
C SER A 33 -9.62 -8.59 44.72
N LYS A 34 -10.01 -9.84 44.39
CA LYS A 34 -9.78 -11.01 45.25
C LYS A 34 -8.49 -11.77 44.95
N LEU A 35 -7.78 -11.36 43.88
CA LEU A 35 -6.59 -12.06 43.37
C LEU A 35 -5.39 -11.11 43.32
N HIS A 36 -4.62 -11.01 44.42
CA HIS A 36 -3.39 -10.22 44.48
C HIS A 36 -2.15 -11.09 44.27
N ARG A 37 -2.22 -12.33 44.73
CA ARG A 37 -1.08 -13.27 44.72
C ARG A 37 -1.53 -14.65 44.25
N ALA A 38 -0.58 -15.39 43.67
CA ALA A 38 -0.82 -16.79 43.30
C ALA A 38 -1.27 -17.67 44.47
N SER A 39 -0.89 -17.32 45.69
CA SER A 39 -1.28 -18.02 46.93
C SER A 39 -2.78 -17.86 47.29
N ASP A 40 -3.46 -16.83 46.80
CA ASP A 40 -4.84 -16.58 47.12
C ASP A 40 -5.77 -17.59 46.43
N ASN A 41 -5.53 -17.81 45.11
CA ASN A 41 -6.13 -18.87 44.32
C ASN A 41 -5.27 -19.14 43.11
N ALA A 42 -4.44 -20.20 43.10
CA ALA A 42 -3.49 -20.50 42.06
C ALA A 42 -4.14 -20.67 40.66
N VAL A 43 -5.30 -21.32 40.59
CA VAL A 43 -6.03 -21.52 39.34
C VAL A 43 -6.69 -20.21 38.86
N GLY A 44 -7.32 -19.49 39.78
CA GLY A 44 -7.91 -18.17 39.45
C GLY A 44 -6.88 -17.17 39.03
N TYR A 45 -5.74 -17.08 39.73
CA TYR A 45 -4.65 -16.16 39.40
C TYR A 45 -4.01 -16.49 38.03
N SER A 46 -3.83 -17.77 37.73
CA SER A 46 -3.35 -18.18 36.39
C SER A 46 -4.30 -17.81 35.27
N LYS A 47 -5.63 -17.92 35.48
CA LYS A 47 -6.64 -17.47 34.51
C LYS A 47 -6.61 -15.93 34.35
N TYR A 48 -6.55 -15.21 35.48
CA TYR A 48 -6.44 -13.76 35.51
C TYR A 48 -5.25 -13.23 34.71
N LEU A 49 -4.04 -13.77 34.97
CA LEU A 49 -2.85 -13.40 34.20
C LEU A 49 -2.98 -13.67 32.70
N ARG A 50 -3.62 -14.78 32.33
CA ARG A 50 -3.85 -15.10 30.92
C ARG A 50 -4.82 -14.10 30.27
N TYR A 51 -5.88 -13.72 30.95
CA TYR A 51 -6.82 -12.71 30.47
C TYR A 51 -6.16 -11.32 30.39
N GLN A 52 -5.36 -10.92 31.36
CA GLN A 52 -4.58 -9.69 31.29
C GLN A 52 -3.63 -9.67 30.08
N ASN A 53 -2.88 -10.76 29.83
CA ASN A 53 -2.03 -10.85 28.66
C ASN A 53 -2.83 -10.77 27.35
N ASN A 54 -4.02 -11.37 27.31
CA ASN A 54 -4.92 -11.27 26.16
C ASN A 54 -5.44 -9.83 25.98
N GLN A 55 -5.75 -9.13 27.06
CA GLN A 55 -6.17 -7.74 27.03
C GLN A 55 -5.10 -6.83 26.47
N ILE A 56 -3.87 -6.93 27.00
CA ILE A 56 -2.72 -6.15 26.51
C ILE A 56 -2.48 -6.42 25.01
N SER A 57 -2.56 -7.68 24.61
CA SER A 57 -2.41 -8.05 23.19
C SER A 57 -3.53 -7.46 22.33
N ASN A 58 -4.77 -7.49 22.81
CA ASN A 58 -5.92 -6.94 22.12
C ASN A 58 -5.82 -5.41 21.98
N GLU A 59 -5.44 -4.71 23.05
CA GLU A 59 -5.21 -3.26 23.04
C GLU A 59 -4.12 -2.87 22.03
N GLN A 60 -3.03 -3.64 21.95
CA GLN A 60 -1.99 -3.44 20.95
C GLN A 60 -2.53 -3.64 19.53
N TYR A 61 -3.36 -4.66 19.31
CA TYR A 61 -4.00 -4.87 18.00
C TYR A 61 -4.99 -3.75 17.64
N GLN A 62 -5.76 -3.24 18.59
CA GLN A 62 -6.64 -2.09 18.37
C GLN A 62 -5.83 -0.85 17.98
N SER A 63 -4.72 -0.58 18.64
CA SER A 63 -3.81 0.52 18.33
C SER A 63 -3.25 0.38 16.92
N ASN A 64 -2.80 -0.83 16.54
CA ASN A 64 -2.29 -1.11 15.22
C ASN A 64 -3.35 -0.89 14.13
N VAL A 65 -4.56 -1.40 14.36
CA VAL A 65 -5.70 -1.23 13.43
C VAL A 65 -6.10 0.24 13.29
N SER A 66 -6.09 1.00 14.39
CA SER A 66 -6.37 2.44 14.37
C SER A 66 -5.33 3.20 13.55
N THR A 67 -4.04 2.89 13.73
CA THR A 67 -2.95 3.49 12.95
C THR A 67 -3.08 3.17 11.46
N ALA A 68 -3.35 1.89 11.13
CA ALA A 68 -3.57 1.44 9.77
C ALA A 68 -4.78 2.12 9.12
N SER A 69 -5.88 2.24 9.86
CA SER A 69 -7.10 2.93 9.38
C SER A 69 -6.84 4.41 9.09
N SER A 70 -6.06 5.07 9.95
CA SER A 70 -5.67 6.47 9.74
C SER A 70 -4.79 6.62 8.49
N TRP A 71 -3.84 5.70 8.28
CA TRP A 71 -3.02 5.67 7.07
C TRP A 71 -3.87 5.53 5.80
N MET A 72 -4.79 4.54 5.80
CA MET A 72 -5.66 4.29 4.66
C MET A 72 -6.61 5.46 4.36
N LYS A 73 -7.16 6.13 5.39
CA LYS A 73 -8.01 7.31 5.21
C LYS A 73 -7.29 8.47 4.54
N ASN A 74 -6.04 8.73 4.94
CA ASN A 74 -5.25 9.81 4.32
C ASN A 74 -4.83 9.44 2.89
N ALA A 75 -4.50 8.16 2.64
CA ALA A 75 -4.20 7.68 1.30
C ALA A 75 -5.42 7.76 0.38
N ASP A 76 -6.61 7.40 0.88
CA ASP A 76 -7.87 7.52 0.13
C ASP A 76 -8.17 8.98 -0.22
N ALA A 77 -8.02 9.90 0.74
CA ALA A 77 -8.23 11.33 0.50
C ALA A 77 -7.29 11.88 -0.59
N ALA A 78 -6.02 11.49 -0.58
CA ALA A 78 -5.07 11.88 -1.62
C ALA A 78 -5.46 11.28 -3.00
N LEU A 79 -5.93 10.03 -3.04
CA LEU A 79 -6.39 9.40 -4.28
C LEU A 79 -7.67 10.03 -4.82
N VAL A 80 -8.58 10.48 -3.96
CA VAL A 80 -9.78 11.25 -4.38
C VAL A 80 -9.35 12.53 -5.09
N ASN A 81 -8.44 13.31 -4.49
CA ASN A 81 -7.92 14.53 -5.13
C ASN A 81 -7.29 14.24 -6.50
N VAL A 82 -6.46 13.19 -6.58
CA VAL A 82 -5.84 12.77 -7.86
C VAL A 82 -6.91 12.36 -8.88
N THR A 83 -8.00 11.71 -8.45
CA THR A 83 -9.12 11.33 -9.34
C THR A 83 -9.83 12.56 -9.89
N ASP A 84 -10.10 13.57 -9.06
CA ASP A 84 -10.73 14.83 -9.46
C ASP A 84 -9.82 15.62 -10.43
N LEU A 85 -8.51 15.64 -10.15
CA LEU A 85 -7.51 16.24 -11.05
C LEU A 85 -7.47 15.53 -12.42
N LEU A 86 -7.62 14.20 -12.44
CA LEU A 86 -7.68 13.43 -13.69
C LEU A 86 -8.94 13.70 -14.49
N GLN A 87 -10.09 13.91 -13.84
CA GLN A 87 -11.31 14.35 -14.54
C GLN A 87 -11.12 15.74 -15.18
N THR A 88 -10.51 16.66 -14.42
CA THR A 88 -10.15 17.99 -14.94
C THR A 88 -9.16 17.90 -16.09
N PHE A 89 -8.15 17.04 -15.95
CA PHE A 89 -7.16 16.76 -17.00
C PHE A 89 -7.86 16.29 -18.29
N LYS A 90 -8.75 15.30 -18.18
CA LYS A 90 -9.53 14.79 -19.32
C LYS A 90 -10.33 15.88 -20.02
N ALA A 91 -11.08 16.68 -19.26
CA ALA A 91 -11.86 17.78 -19.82
C ALA A 91 -10.99 18.81 -20.56
N LYS A 92 -9.79 19.09 -20.06
CA LYS A 92 -8.82 19.98 -20.71
C LYS A 92 -8.22 19.37 -21.97
N VAL A 93 -7.94 18.07 -21.99
CA VAL A 93 -7.49 17.35 -23.19
C VAL A 93 -8.57 17.38 -24.26
N GLU A 94 -9.84 17.16 -23.89
CA GLU A 94 -10.99 17.30 -24.80
C GLU A 94 -11.08 18.70 -25.39
N GLN A 95 -10.94 19.74 -24.54
CA GLN A 95 -10.87 21.13 -24.99
C GLN A 95 -9.72 21.34 -25.98
N GLY A 96 -8.51 20.82 -25.69
CA GLY A 96 -7.32 20.95 -26.52
C GLY A 96 -7.41 20.17 -27.83
N SER A 97 -8.24 19.13 -27.92
CA SER A 97 -8.45 18.32 -29.12
C SER A 97 -9.34 19.00 -30.18
N ASN A 98 -9.96 20.12 -29.85
CA ASN A 98 -10.82 20.82 -30.79
C ASN A 98 -9.98 21.45 -31.90
N SER A 99 -10.34 21.15 -33.16
CA SER A 99 -9.66 21.65 -34.36
C SER A 99 -9.82 23.18 -34.57
N THR A 100 -10.68 23.85 -33.81
CA THR A 100 -10.85 25.31 -33.84
C THR A 100 -9.82 26.08 -33.00
N ASN A 101 -9.08 25.38 -32.10
CA ASN A 101 -8.02 25.98 -31.31
C ASN A 101 -6.86 26.41 -32.20
N ASN A 102 -6.31 27.57 -31.93
CA ASN A 102 -5.06 27.98 -32.54
C ASN A 102 -3.87 27.41 -31.72
N GLU A 103 -2.67 27.56 -32.27
CA GLU A 103 -1.42 27.04 -31.63
C GLU A 103 -1.18 27.67 -30.23
N SER A 104 -1.54 28.96 -30.06
CA SER A 104 -1.40 29.66 -28.77
C SER A 104 -2.34 29.10 -27.74
N ASP A 105 -3.60 28.85 -28.10
CA ASP A 105 -4.62 28.29 -27.22
C ASP A 105 -4.20 26.87 -26.73
N MET A 106 -3.67 26.06 -27.64
CA MET A 106 -3.17 24.71 -27.30
C MET A 106 -1.98 24.76 -26.36
N LYS A 107 -1.05 25.71 -26.55
CA LYS A 107 0.08 25.92 -25.62
C LYS A 107 -0.37 26.38 -24.24
N ASP A 108 -1.41 27.20 -24.16
CA ASP A 108 -1.94 27.63 -22.86
C ASP A 108 -2.66 26.48 -22.16
N ILE A 109 -3.43 25.67 -22.87
CA ILE A 109 -4.02 24.43 -22.32
C ILE A 109 -2.92 23.48 -21.87
N ALA A 110 -1.83 23.33 -22.62
CA ALA A 110 -0.70 22.49 -22.23
C ALA A 110 -0.04 22.96 -20.92
N LYS A 111 0.06 24.26 -20.68
CA LYS A 111 0.57 24.82 -19.41
C LYS A 111 -0.38 24.49 -18.23
N GLU A 112 -1.69 24.62 -18.44
CA GLU A 112 -2.69 24.26 -17.43
C GLU A 112 -2.62 22.75 -17.10
N LEU A 113 -2.48 21.90 -18.11
CA LEU A 113 -2.31 20.46 -17.94
C LEU A 113 -1.00 20.11 -17.22
N LEU A 114 0.08 20.84 -17.50
CA LEU A 114 1.34 20.66 -16.78
C LEU A 114 1.16 21.00 -15.29
N ALA A 115 0.51 22.11 -14.97
CA ALA A 115 0.21 22.49 -13.60
C ALA A 115 -0.66 21.43 -12.89
N ASN A 116 -1.66 20.88 -13.58
CA ASN A 116 -2.47 19.78 -13.06
C ASN A 116 -1.65 18.53 -12.74
N VAL A 117 -0.71 18.14 -13.61
CA VAL A 117 0.17 16.99 -13.31
C VAL A 117 1.13 17.28 -12.15
N GLN A 118 1.62 18.53 -12.02
CA GLN A 118 2.43 18.94 -10.88
C GLN A 118 1.65 18.84 -9.57
N GLU A 119 0.38 19.21 -9.57
CA GLU A 119 -0.53 19.07 -8.42
C GLU A 119 -0.78 17.60 -8.08
N GLN A 120 -1.03 16.74 -9.08
CA GLN A 120 -1.12 15.29 -8.86
C GLN A 120 0.14 14.73 -8.20
N VAL A 121 1.33 15.17 -8.63
CA VAL A 121 2.60 14.74 -8.02
C VAL A 121 2.72 15.25 -6.57
N ALA A 122 2.24 16.46 -6.28
CA ALA A 122 2.22 16.98 -4.92
C ALA A 122 1.28 16.14 -4.01
N ASP A 123 0.10 15.79 -4.49
CA ASP A 123 -0.84 14.93 -3.75
C ASP A 123 -0.27 13.52 -3.52
N LEU A 124 0.43 12.97 -4.52
CA LEU A 124 1.12 11.68 -4.38
C LEU A 124 2.36 11.74 -3.48
N ASN A 125 2.84 12.91 -3.13
CA ASN A 125 3.90 13.13 -2.13
C ASN A 125 3.35 13.49 -0.75
N THR A 126 2.06 13.24 -0.50
CA THR A 126 1.44 13.48 0.82
C THR A 126 2.09 12.62 1.90
N GLN A 127 2.28 13.24 3.08
CA GLN A 127 2.91 12.65 4.24
C GLN A 127 1.96 12.53 5.44
N ILE A 128 2.22 11.55 6.29
CA ILE A 128 1.69 11.48 7.66
C ILE A 128 2.88 11.50 8.61
N GLY A 129 3.04 12.60 9.34
CA GLY A 129 4.23 12.83 10.14
C GLY A 129 5.46 12.99 9.24
N ASP A 130 6.39 12.05 9.35
CA ASP A 130 7.65 11.98 8.57
C ASP A 130 7.64 10.92 7.46
N ARG A 131 6.47 10.31 7.17
CA ARG A 131 6.34 9.18 6.27
C ARG A 131 5.47 9.50 5.06
N PHE A 132 5.97 9.20 3.86
CA PHE A 132 5.24 9.31 2.61
C PHE A 132 4.28 8.13 2.41
N LEU A 133 3.06 8.43 1.96
CA LEU A 133 1.99 7.43 1.83
C LEU A 133 2.23 6.41 0.73
N PHE A 134 2.81 6.83 -0.39
CA PHE A 134 2.90 6.04 -1.62
C PHE A 134 4.33 5.59 -1.97
N ALA A 135 5.27 5.73 -1.04
CA ALA A 135 6.68 5.37 -1.22
C ALA A 135 6.99 3.87 -0.98
N GLY A 136 5.97 3.07 -0.68
CA GLY A 136 6.17 1.67 -0.28
C GLY A 136 6.80 1.56 1.10
N GLN A 137 7.88 0.78 1.23
CA GLN A 137 8.64 0.66 2.49
C GLN A 137 9.75 1.70 2.61
N LYS A 138 10.04 2.47 1.54
CA LYS A 138 10.97 3.62 1.57
C LYS A 138 10.24 4.91 1.96
N ASP A 139 9.41 4.86 2.96
CA ASP A 139 8.46 5.88 3.36
C ASP A 139 9.09 7.18 3.91
N THR A 140 10.39 7.21 4.16
CA THR A 140 11.15 8.42 4.53
C THR A 140 11.71 9.19 3.33
N THR A 141 11.57 8.66 2.11
CA THR A 141 12.08 9.28 0.89
C THR A 141 10.91 9.77 0.03
N MET A 142 10.99 11.00 -0.48
CA MET A 142 9.98 11.55 -1.38
C MET A 142 9.84 10.64 -2.62
N PRO A 143 8.64 10.08 -2.88
CA PRO A 143 8.49 9.05 -3.90
C PRO A 143 8.50 9.59 -5.33
N PHE A 144 7.95 10.77 -5.58
CA PHE A 144 7.78 11.28 -6.93
C PHE A 144 8.49 12.62 -7.12
N GLU A 145 9.31 12.72 -8.16
CA GLU A 145 10.03 13.93 -8.51
C GLU A 145 9.86 14.24 -10.00
N ILE A 146 9.42 15.46 -10.33
CA ILE A 146 9.40 15.95 -11.70
C ILE A 146 10.80 16.49 -12.04
N SER A 147 11.36 16.03 -13.15
CA SER A 147 12.63 16.55 -13.66
C SER A 147 12.50 18.05 -13.98
N ALA A 148 13.50 18.83 -13.56
CA ALA A 148 13.56 20.27 -13.88
C ALA A 148 13.84 20.54 -15.37
N LYS A 149 14.32 19.55 -16.12
CA LYS A 149 14.66 19.65 -17.53
C LYS A 149 13.81 18.69 -18.36
N LYS A 150 13.33 19.17 -19.51
CA LYS A 150 12.69 18.31 -20.52
C LYS A 150 13.70 17.27 -21.03
N MET A 151 13.24 16.05 -21.25
CA MET A 151 14.02 14.93 -21.74
C MET A 151 13.37 14.36 -22.99
N ASN A 152 14.19 13.84 -23.90
CA ASN A 152 13.72 13.16 -25.10
C ASN A 152 13.15 11.80 -24.72
N ARG A 153 11.93 11.55 -25.11
CA ARG A 153 11.27 10.25 -24.99
C ARG A 153 10.88 9.74 -26.37
N GLY A 154 10.97 8.43 -26.58
CA GLY A 154 10.44 7.80 -27.79
C GLY A 154 8.93 7.95 -27.86
N ASP A 155 8.43 8.36 -29.02
CA ASP A 155 6.99 8.48 -29.25
C ASP A 155 6.34 7.11 -29.26
N THR A 156 5.20 6.99 -28.59
CA THR A 156 4.47 5.73 -28.46
C THR A 156 3.02 5.88 -28.92
N PHE A 157 2.48 4.77 -29.38
CA PHE A 157 1.04 4.61 -29.65
C PHE A 157 0.46 3.69 -28.62
N THR A 158 -0.48 4.18 -27.82
CA THR A 158 -1.19 3.38 -26.81
C THR A 158 -2.24 2.52 -27.48
N LEU A 159 -2.21 1.21 -27.23
CA LEU A 159 -3.15 0.24 -27.74
C LEU A 159 -4.40 0.20 -26.85
N ASP A 160 -5.56 0.07 -27.46
CA ASP A 160 -6.77 -0.28 -26.75
C ASP A 160 -6.70 -1.74 -26.25
N GLU A 161 -7.69 -2.17 -25.45
CA GLU A 161 -7.71 -3.50 -24.85
C GLU A 161 -7.72 -4.62 -25.89
N LYS A 162 -8.45 -4.43 -27.02
CA LYS A 162 -8.54 -5.41 -28.12
C LYS A 162 -7.25 -5.44 -28.93
N GLN A 163 -6.69 -4.28 -29.25
CA GLN A 163 -5.39 -4.18 -29.91
C GLN A 163 -4.29 -4.80 -29.05
N SER A 164 -4.29 -4.51 -27.75
CA SER A 164 -3.34 -5.09 -26.80
C SER A 164 -3.45 -6.63 -26.80
N ALA A 165 -4.64 -7.18 -26.72
CA ALA A 165 -4.87 -8.62 -26.77
C ALA A 165 -4.36 -9.23 -28.09
N PHE A 166 -4.67 -8.60 -29.22
CA PHE A 166 -4.26 -9.03 -30.53
C PHE A 166 -2.73 -9.08 -30.68
N PHE A 167 -2.02 -7.99 -30.37
CA PHE A 167 -0.56 -7.91 -30.51
C PHE A 167 0.21 -8.66 -29.44
N SER A 168 -0.40 -8.95 -28.29
CA SER A 168 0.20 -9.78 -27.23
C SER A 168 0.18 -11.28 -27.59
N GLY A 169 -0.79 -11.74 -28.35
CA GLY A 169 -0.90 -13.13 -28.80
C GLY A 169 0.19 -13.57 -29.78
N ALA A 170 0.89 -12.61 -30.40
CA ALA A 170 1.96 -12.84 -31.39
C ALA A 170 3.33 -13.11 -30.78
N SER A 171 3.49 -13.22 -29.46
CA SER A 171 4.80 -13.47 -28.87
C SER A 171 5.24 -14.94 -29.10
N ASN A 172 5.92 -15.19 -30.21
CA ASN A 172 6.62 -16.44 -30.53
C ASN A 172 7.79 -16.76 -29.56
N TRP A 173 7.90 -16.06 -28.43
CA TRP A 173 9.05 -16.13 -27.54
C TRP A 173 8.91 -17.11 -26.39
N GLY A 174 7.76 -17.78 -26.24
CA GLY A 174 7.54 -18.80 -25.21
C GLY A 174 7.60 -18.26 -23.77
N GLU A 175 7.56 -16.95 -23.59
CA GLU A 175 7.46 -16.32 -22.26
C GLU A 175 5.99 -15.94 -22.00
N GLU A 176 5.43 -16.53 -20.96
CA GLU A 176 4.11 -16.20 -20.46
C GLU A 176 4.05 -14.70 -20.08
N ASN A 177 3.07 -13.98 -20.65
CA ASN A 177 2.64 -12.63 -20.23
C ASN A 177 3.46 -11.42 -20.65
N THR A 178 3.89 -11.30 -21.86
CA THR A 178 4.30 -9.98 -22.38
C THR A 178 3.10 -9.23 -22.96
N THR A 179 2.28 -8.63 -22.11
CA THR A 179 1.18 -7.78 -22.56
C THR A 179 1.74 -6.54 -23.25
N VAL A 180 1.45 -6.38 -24.54
CA VAL A 180 1.83 -5.19 -25.31
C VAL A 180 0.76 -4.13 -25.10
N LYS A 181 1.07 -3.07 -24.37
CA LYS A 181 0.15 -1.95 -24.12
C LYS A 181 0.42 -0.76 -25.04
N GLN A 182 1.62 -0.65 -25.55
CA GLN A 182 2.05 0.46 -26.40
C GLN A 182 3.01 -0.05 -27.48
N MET A 183 3.04 0.66 -28.60
CA MET A 183 4.01 0.46 -29.68
C MET A 183 4.88 1.69 -29.86
N LEU A 184 6.13 1.50 -30.22
CA LEU A 184 7.09 2.58 -30.48
C LEU A 184 6.89 3.14 -31.89
N LYS A 185 6.76 4.45 -32.02
CA LYS A 185 6.58 5.12 -33.31
C LYS A 185 7.93 5.35 -34.00
N LEU A 186 7.99 5.00 -35.28
CA LEU A 186 9.15 5.19 -36.14
C LEU A 186 8.72 6.02 -37.36
N ASN A 187 9.63 6.90 -37.84
CA ASN A 187 9.43 7.68 -39.04
C ASN A 187 10.20 7.01 -40.21
N GLY A 188 9.49 6.72 -41.26
CA GLY A 188 10.10 6.17 -42.50
C GLY A 188 10.66 7.25 -43.38
N SER A 189 11.72 6.91 -44.12
CA SER A 189 12.31 7.77 -45.17
C SER A 189 11.35 8.02 -46.35
N ASP A 190 10.29 7.26 -46.42
CA ASP A 190 9.20 7.40 -47.39
C ASP A 190 8.11 8.39 -46.95
N GLY A 191 8.27 8.98 -45.74
CA GLY A 191 7.32 9.94 -45.16
C GLY A 191 6.16 9.29 -44.38
N ASN A 192 6.13 7.95 -44.32
CA ASN A 192 5.12 7.22 -43.57
C ASN A 192 5.52 6.98 -42.11
N SER A 193 4.54 6.82 -41.23
CA SER A 193 4.74 6.39 -39.87
C SER A 193 4.62 4.87 -39.75
N TYR A 194 5.49 4.30 -38.96
CA TYR A 194 5.52 2.87 -38.64
C TYR A 194 5.49 2.67 -37.13
N TYR A 195 5.01 1.51 -36.70
CA TYR A 195 4.91 1.19 -35.29
C TYR A 195 5.60 -0.14 -35.00
N MET A 196 6.46 -0.15 -34.00
CA MET A 196 7.23 -1.33 -33.62
C MET A 196 6.68 -1.93 -32.33
N ASN A 197 6.43 -3.23 -32.36
CA ASN A 197 6.22 -4.00 -31.15
C ASN A 197 7.57 -4.18 -30.45
N VAL A 198 7.75 -3.57 -29.29
CA VAL A 198 9.04 -3.59 -28.56
C VAL A 198 9.43 -4.98 -28.05
N ASN A 199 8.44 -5.89 -27.88
CA ASN A 199 8.68 -7.23 -27.39
C ASN A 199 9.18 -8.17 -28.51
N THR A 200 8.68 -8.01 -29.73
CA THR A 200 9.01 -8.88 -30.88
C THR A 200 9.95 -8.21 -31.87
N GLY A 201 10.00 -6.88 -31.89
CA GLY A 201 10.73 -6.11 -32.91
C GLY A 201 10.00 -6.02 -34.26
N ASP A 202 8.81 -6.57 -34.38
CA ASP A 202 8.00 -6.51 -35.58
C ASP A 202 7.52 -5.08 -35.82
N VAL A 203 7.60 -4.66 -37.08
CA VAL A 203 7.21 -3.32 -37.52
C VAL A 203 5.96 -3.43 -38.38
N TYR A 204 5.01 -2.58 -38.11
CA TYR A 204 3.71 -2.51 -38.76
C TYR A 204 3.47 -1.13 -39.35
N THR A 205 2.64 -1.06 -40.39
CA THR A 205 2.16 0.21 -40.93
C THR A 205 1.16 0.85 -39.98
N GLU A 206 1.01 2.15 -40.04
CA GLU A 206 0.03 2.90 -39.23
C GLU A 206 -1.40 2.40 -39.46
N ASP A 207 -1.77 2.16 -40.73
CA ASP A 207 -3.10 1.66 -41.06
C ASP A 207 -3.39 0.30 -40.44
N PHE A 208 -2.41 -0.60 -40.46
CA PHE A 208 -2.59 -1.92 -39.87
C PHE A 208 -2.80 -1.84 -38.34
N VAL A 209 -2.00 -1.04 -37.64
CA VAL A 209 -2.12 -0.89 -36.17
C VAL A 209 -3.46 -0.26 -35.79
N LYS A 210 -3.91 0.75 -36.55
CA LYS A 210 -5.17 1.45 -36.25
C LYS A 210 -6.42 0.68 -36.73
N ASN A 211 -6.36 -0.06 -37.82
CA ASN A 211 -7.53 -0.61 -38.48
C ASN A 211 -7.46 -2.11 -38.77
N GLY A 212 -6.27 -2.68 -38.93
CA GLY A 212 -6.06 -4.05 -39.40
C GLY A 212 -6.48 -5.13 -38.41
N TYR A 213 -6.44 -4.85 -37.12
CA TYR A 213 -6.81 -5.77 -36.05
C TYR A 213 -8.29 -6.16 -36.01
N LYS A 214 -9.13 -5.45 -36.76
CA LYS A 214 -10.59 -5.75 -36.83
C LYS A 214 -10.92 -7.09 -37.49
N ASN A 215 -9.95 -7.76 -38.07
CA ASN A 215 -10.08 -9.04 -38.73
C ASN A 215 -9.49 -10.19 -37.87
N GLU A 216 -9.78 -10.20 -36.59
CA GLU A 216 -9.18 -11.05 -35.54
C GLU A 216 -9.12 -12.56 -35.91
N ASP A 217 -10.08 -13.07 -36.69
CA ASP A 217 -10.19 -14.50 -37.00
C ASP A 217 -9.24 -15.00 -38.12
N LYS A 218 -8.45 -14.13 -38.75
CA LYS A 218 -7.71 -14.50 -39.97
C LYS A 218 -6.24 -14.12 -40.01
N PHE A 219 -5.71 -13.32 -39.11
CA PHE A 219 -4.35 -12.81 -39.21
C PHE A 219 -3.56 -13.03 -37.92
N ASP A 220 -2.47 -13.78 -38.07
CA ASP A 220 -1.39 -13.79 -37.10
C ASP A 220 -0.62 -12.44 -37.23
N PRO A 221 -0.53 -11.62 -36.19
CA PRO A 221 0.21 -10.34 -36.24
C PRO A 221 1.61 -10.49 -36.79
N ALA A 222 2.32 -11.56 -36.46
CA ALA A 222 3.67 -11.81 -36.94
C ALA A 222 3.76 -11.92 -38.49
N THR A 223 2.69 -12.41 -39.14
CA THR A 223 2.65 -12.53 -40.61
C THR A 223 2.31 -11.23 -41.31
N GLN A 224 1.82 -10.25 -40.60
CA GLN A 224 1.41 -8.93 -41.12
C GLN A 224 2.46 -7.86 -40.86
N ALA A 225 3.55 -8.19 -40.19
CA ALA A 225 4.69 -7.30 -40.04
C ALA A 225 5.33 -6.98 -41.41
N VAL A 226 5.51 -5.70 -41.70
CA VAL A 226 6.23 -5.23 -42.91
C VAL A 226 7.74 -5.34 -42.76
N GLY A 227 8.22 -5.68 -41.58
CA GLY A 227 9.63 -5.92 -41.27
C GLY A 227 9.85 -6.26 -39.82
N ASN A 228 11.06 -6.69 -39.49
CA ASN A 228 11.48 -6.95 -38.12
C ASN A 228 12.86 -6.31 -37.89
N ILE A 229 12.93 -5.45 -36.87
CA ILE A 229 14.18 -4.75 -36.52
C ILE A 229 15.10 -5.65 -35.70
N THR A 230 14.55 -6.61 -34.98
CA THR A 230 15.32 -7.58 -34.23
C THR A 230 15.68 -8.74 -35.16
N SER A 231 16.85 -8.72 -35.71
CA SER A 231 17.34 -9.79 -36.58
C SER A 231 17.65 -11.08 -35.81
N GLY A 232 16.69 -11.61 -35.08
CA GLY A 232 16.91 -12.87 -34.40
C GLY A 232 16.27 -12.97 -33.01
N LYS A 233 16.19 -14.20 -32.56
CA LYS A 233 15.64 -14.60 -31.28
C LYS A 233 16.36 -13.91 -30.12
N LYS A 234 15.68 -13.69 -29.03
CA LYS A 234 16.23 -13.26 -27.73
C LYS A 234 17.62 -13.88 -27.49
N GLY A 235 18.63 -13.03 -27.29
CA GLY A 235 19.99 -13.46 -27.04
C GLY A 235 20.96 -13.39 -28.24
N THR A 236 20.54 -12.94 -29.43
CA THR A 236 21.44 -12.68 -30.53
C THR A 236 21.94 -11.24 -30.54
N ALA A 237 23.21 -11.01 -30.83
CA ALA A 237 23.90 -9.73 -30.68
C ALA A 237 23.37 -8.57 -31.57
N GLN A 238 22.39 -8.82 -32.41
CA GLN A 238 21.80 -7.83 -33.34
C GLN A 238 20.34 -7.47 -33.03
N ALA A 239 19.77 -8.02 -31.94
CA ALA A 239 18.42 -7.65 -31.53
C ALA A 239 18.39 -6.19 -31.04
N TYR A 240 17.37 -5.44 -31.45
CA TYR A 240 17.10 -4.13 -30.87
C TYR A 240 16.78 -4.32 -29.38
N ASP A 241 17.68 -3.91 -28.53
CA ASP A 241 17.53 -4.02 -27.10
C ASP A 241 17.01 -2.70 -26.54
N VAL A 242 15.71 -2.64 -26.31
CA VAL A 242 15.05 -1.45 -25.77
C VAL A 242 15.71 -1.02 -24.46
N SER A 243 16.11 -1.99 -23.61
CA SER A 243 16.73 -1.69 -22.32
C SER A 243 18.10 -1.02 -22.42
N LYS A 244 18.79 -1.19 -23.53
CA LYS A 244 20.06 -0.51 -23.80
C LYS A 244 19.90 0.94 -24.24
N ASN A 245 18.80 1.23 -24.92
CA ASN A 245 18.59 2.53 -25.57
C ASN A 245 17.71 3.47 -24.76
N PHE A 246 16.86 2.92 -23.90
CA PHE A 246 15.94 3.68 -23.06
C PHE A 246 16.12 3.32 -21.59
N ASP A 247 15.84 4.26 -20.72
CA ASP A 247 15.69 3.97 -19.31
C ASP A 247 14.27 3.46 -19.01
N GLN A 248 14.05 3.09 -17.77
CA GLN A 248 12.76 2.60 -17.30
C GLN A 248 11.59 3.60 -17.44
N TYR A 249 11.89 4.87 -17.70
CA TYR A 249 10.90 5.93 -17.93
C TYR A 249 10.68 6.23 -19.42
N GLY A 250 11.30 5.46 -20.31
CA GLY A 250 11.25 5.67 -21.76
C GLY A 250 12.10 6.85 -22.23
N VAL A 251 13.01 7.33 -21.40
CA VAL A 251 13.95 8.41 -21.77
C VAL A 251 15.12 7.82 -22.53
N ILE A 252 15.51 8.47 -23.64
CA ILE A 252 16.66 8.04 -24.43
C ILE A 252 17.94 8.23 -23.62
N LYS A 253 18.71 7.15 -23.44
CA LYS A 253 20.02 7.20 -22.78
C LYS A 253 21.01 7.99 -23.64
N THR A 254 21.86 8.78 -23.00
CA THR A 254 22.82 9.68 -23.67
C THR A 254 23.82 8.95 -24.55
N ASP A 255 24.12 7.71 -24.27
CA ASP A 255 25.06 6.83 -25.00
C ASP A 255 24.35 5.98 -26.06
N ALA A 256 23.04 6.08 -26.16
CA ALA A 256 22.30 5.35 -27.17
C ALA A 256 22.47 6.00 -28.53
N ASN A 257 23.02 5.26 -29.48
CA ASN A 257 23.05 5.64 -30.89
C ASN A 257 21.65 5.66 -31.54
N VAL A 258 20.62 6.02 -30.78
CA VAL A 258 19.20 5.88 -31.15
C VAL A 258 18.67 7.12 -31.86
N GLY A 259 19.33 8.19 -31.93
CA GLY A 259 18.70 9.40 -32.44
C GLY A 259 19.13 9.83 -33.82
N THR A 260 20.34 9.50 -34.23
CA THR A 260 20.90 10.11 -35.43
C THR A 260 21.47 9.13 -36.45
N ASN A 261 21.78 7.88 -36.08
CA ASN A 261 22.49 6.96 -36.96
C ASN A 261 22.03 5.49 -36.91
N ALA A 262 21.00 5.12 -36.17
CA ALA A 262 20.46 3.77 -36.29
C ALA A 262 19.51 3.72 -37.49
N ASN A 263 20.08 3.51 -38.66
CA ASN A 263 19.30 3.22 -39.86
C ASN A 263 18.75 1.81 -39.74
N TYR A 264 17.59 1.72 -39.09
CA TYR A 264 16.78 0.51 -39.19
C TYR A 264 16.24 0.47 -40.62
N LYS A 265 16.49 -0.60 -41.32
CA LYS A 265 16.10 -0.75 -42.71
C LYS A 265 15.09 -1.87 -42.81
N ILE A 266 13.93 -1.56 -43.37
CA ILE A 266 12.94 -2.54 -43.75
C ILE A 266 12.67 -2.45 -45.26
N THR A 267 12.09 -3.48 -45.83
CA THR A 267 11.69 -3.49 -47.23
C THR A 267 10.14 -3.52 -47.31
N VAL A 268 9.56 -2.46 -47.79
CA VAL A 268 8.10 -2.33 -47.97
C VAL A 268 7.83 -2.25 -49.48
N ASP A 269 6.99 -3.11 -50.00
CA ASP A 269 6.64 -3.20 -51.43
C ASP A 269 7.87 -3.19 -52.37
N GLY A 270 8.92 -3.93 -51.95
CA GLY A 270 10.16 -4.04 -52.72
C GLY A 270 11.08 -2.81 -52.65
N LYS A 271 10.75 -1.80 -51.89
CA LYS A 271 11.57 -0.61 -51.66
C LYS A 271 12.16 -0.62 -50.26
N ASP A 272 13.41 -0.21 -50.18
CA ASP A 272 14.07 -0.04 -48.89
C ASP A 272 13.64 1.25 -48.20
N VAL A 273 13.15 1.13 -46.98
CA VAL A 273 12.73 2.25 -46.13
C VAL A 273 13.65 2.30 -44.91
N ASN A 274 14.32 3.42 -44.72
CA ASN A 274 15.10 3.66 -43.51
C ASN A 274 14.19 4.22 -42.44
N LEU A 275 14.22 3.63 -41.25
CA LEU A 275 13.41 4.00 -40.12
C LEU A 275 14.24 4.76 -39.08
N THR A 276 13.70 5.83 -38.58
CA THR A 276 14.25 6.63 -37.48
C THR A 276 13.25 6.69 -36.32
N LEU A 277 13.76 6.68 -35.11
CA LEU A 277 12.89 6.79 -33.93
C LEU A 277 12.20 8.17 -33.88
N SER A 278 10.89 8.20 -33.75
CA SER A 278 10.16 9.43 -33.44
C SER A 278 10.34 9.75 -31.97
N THR A 279 10.67 11.01 -31.65
CA THR A 279 10.91 11.45 -30.28
C THR A 279 10.22 12.77 -29.98
N THR A 280 9.76 12.93 -28.75
CA THR A 280 9.18 14.17 -28.23
C THR A 280 9.90 14.58 -26.94
N GLU A 281 10.17 15.88 -26.78
CA GLU A 281 10.71 16.43 -25.54
C GLU A 281 9.58 16.66 -24.53
N GLN A 282 9.71 16.04 -23.35
CA GLN A 282 8.75 16.20 -22.27
C GLN A 282 9.44 16.28 -20.90
N TYR A 283 8.73 16.81 -19.92
CA TYR A 283 9.08 16.57 -18.52
C TYR A 283 8.83 15.10 -18.18
N ILE A 284 9.61 14.56 -17.26
CA ILE A 284 9.42 13.20 -16.74
C ILE A 284 9.31 13.21 -15.23
N VAL A 285 8.51 12.28 -14.72
CA VAL A 285 8.43 11.97 -13.29
C VAL A 285 9.30 10.74 -13.02
N LYS A 286 10.16 10.85 -12.02
CA LYS A 286 10.95 9.74 -11.48
C LYS A 286 10.32 9.24 -10.20
N TYR A 287 10.37 7.93 -9.98
CA TYR A 287 9.91 7.29 -8.75
C TYR A 287 11.10 6.75 -7.96
N ALA A 288 11.23 7.21 -6.71
CA ALA A 288 12.31 6.83 -5.80
C ALA A 288 11.85 5.86 -4.68
N GLY A 289 10.56 5.57 -4.62
CA GLY A 289 9.98 4.61 -3.69
C GLY A 289 10.33 3.16 -4.02
N ASP A 290 9.65 2.23 -3.37
CA ASP A 290 9.68 0.81 -3.73
C ASP A 290 8.26 0.24 -3.86
N ASP A 291 8.15 -0.96 -4.44
CA ASP A 291 6.88 -1.65 -4.66
C ASP A 291 6.57 -2.67 -3.54
N LYS A 292 7.01 -2.37 -2.32
CA LYS A 292 6.79 -3.24 -1.19
C LYS A 292 5.61 -2.77 -0.35
N TYR A 293 4.75 -3.73 -0.05
CA TYR A 293 3.61 -3.47 0.80
C TYR A 293 3.99 -3.46 2.28
N ILE A 294 3.36 -2.54 3.03
CA ILE A 294 3.38 -2.53 4.48
C ILE A 294 2.26 -3.46 4.94
N SER A 295 2.62 -4.56 5.59
CA SER A 295 1.66 -5.54 6.08
C SER A 295 1.64 -5.54 7.59
N MET A 296 0.46 -5.77 8.16
CA MET A 296 0.34 -6.04 9.58
C MET A 296 0.77 -7.48 9.86
N VAL A 297 1.55 -7.66 10.90
CA VAL A 297 1.99 -8.98 11.33
C VAL A 297 0.80 -9.75 11.88
N LYS A 298 0.49 -10.92 11.30
CA LYS A 298 -0.52 -11.84 11.84
C LYS A 298 -0.09 -12.40 13.20
N LYS A 299 -1.05 -12.86 13.98
CA LYS A 299 -0.84 -13.47 15.31
C LYS A 299 0.20 -14.61 15.32
N ASN A 300 0.44 -15.27 14.19
CA ASN A 300 1.45 -16.31 14.01
C ASN A 300 2.81 -15.83 13.50
N GLY A 301 3.00 -14.49 13.39
CA GLY A 301 4.22 -13.90 12.84
C GLY A 301 4.32 -13.96 11.30
N GLY A 302 3.34 -14.52 10.62
CA GLY A 302 3.28 -14.58 9.15
C GLY A 302 2.78 -13.27 8.55
N VAL A 303 3.33 -12.90 7.39
CA VAL A 303 2.89 -11.76 6.59
C VAL A 303 2.02 -12.28 5.46
N ASP A 304 0.76 -11.85 5.41
CA ASP A 304 -0.10 -12.12 4.26
C ASP A 304 0.01 -10.97 3.25
N LYS A 305 0.75 -11.20 2.19
CA LYS A 305 0.99 -10.20 1.15
C LYS A 305 -0.25 -9.86 0.33
N ALA A 306 -1.28 -10.69 0.38
CA ALA A 306 -2.46 -10.54 -0.46
C ALA A 306 -3.61 -9.79 0.22
N THR A 307 -3.79 -9.94 1.54
CA THR A 307 -4.98 -9.48 2.25
C THR A 307 -4.72 -8.45 3.35
N ASP A 308 -3.52 -8.42 3.93
CA ASP A 308 -3.20 -7.60 5.11
C ASP A 308 -2.32 -6.37 4.81
N THR A 309 -2.33 -5.87 3.59
CA THR A 309 -1.53 -4.69 3.22
C THR A 309 -2.27 -3.40 3.53
N VAL A 310 -1.58 -2.46 4.16
CA VAL A 310 -2.13 -1.16 4.59
C VAL A 310 -1.97 -0.09 3.53
N ASN A 311 -0.88 -0.18 2.74
CA ASN A 311 -0.54 0.83 1.73
C ASN A 311 -0.92 0.41 0.31
N VAL A 312 -1.04 1.40 -0.55
CA VAL A 312 -1.01 1.30 -2.00
C VAL A 312 0.35 1.83 -2.44
N THR A 313 0.99 1.12 -3.36
CA THR A 313 2.32 1.51 -3.86
C THR A 313 2.21 2.44 -5.08
N GLY A 314 3.33 3.07 -5.42
CA GLY A 314 3.41 3.85 -6.66
C GLY A 314 3.07 3.01 -7.90
N GLN A 315 3.39 1.72 -7.90
CA GLN A 315 3.05 0.77 -8.96
C GLN A 315 1.53 0.56 -9.11
N ASP A 316 0.81 0.40 -8.00
CA ASP A 316 -0.65 0.24 -8.02
C ASP A 316 -1.36 1.45 -8.64
N ILE A 317 -0.80 2.66 -8.43
CA ILE A 317 -1.40 3.93 -8.85
C ILE A 317 -1.03 4.28 -10.29
N ASN A 318 0.20 3.98 -10.70
CA ASN A 318 0.74 4.47 -11.97
C ASN A 318 0.90 3.38 -13.04
N GLY A 319 0.85 2.09 -12.64
CA GLY A 319 1.07 0.98 -13.57
C GLY A 319 2.53 0.88 -14.02
N CYS A 320 2.77 0.03 -15.02
CA CYS A 320 4.09 -0.24 -15.58
C CYS A 320 4.37 0.63 -16.81
N ASP A 321 5.64 0.95 -17.04
CA ASP A 321 6.09 1.64 -18.24
C ASP A 321 6.20 0.67 -19.43
N LEU A 322 6.15 1.21 -20.68
CA LEU A 322 6.37 0.48 -21.92
C LEU A 322 7.72 -0.25 -21.94
N PHE A 323 8.74 0.36 -21.38
CA PHE A 323 10.12 -0.13 -21.38
C PHE A 323 10.48 -0.90 -20.10
N ASP A 324 9.48 -1.24 -19.29
CA ASP A 324 9.66 -2.09 -18.13
C ASP A 324 9.90 -3.53 -18.57
N VAL A 325 11.14 -3.96 -18.45
CA VAL A 325 11.57 -5.31 -18.81
C VAL A 325 11.59 -6.16 -17.53
N GLY A 326 10.40 -6.63 -17.13
CA GLY A 326 10.24 -7.64 -16.09
C GLY A 326 10.36 -7.13 -14.66
N ASN A 327 9.25 -6.88 -14.02
CA ASN A 327 9.09 -6.67 -12.57
C ASN A 327 10.05 -5.65 -11.92
N ASP A 328 10.50 -4.63 -12.66
CA ASP A 328 11.25 -3.53 -12.04
C ASP A 328 10.29 -2.72 -11.15
N PRO A 329 10.51 -2.70 -9.81
CA PRO A 329 9.66 -1.95 -8.90
C PRO A 329 9.68 -0.43 -9.14
N HIS A 330 10.55 0.07 -10.03
CA HIS A 330 10.67 1.49 -10.33
C HIS A 330 9.85 1.96 -11.53
N SER A 331 9.11 1.07 -12.19
CA SER A 331 8.27 1.39 -13.34
C SER A 331 6.97 2.13 -13.00
N GLY A 332 6.71 2.43 -11.73
CA GLY A 332 5.44 2.97 -11.24
C GLY A 332 5.06 4.39 -11.69
N THR A 333 5.83 5.01 -12.60
CA THR A 333 5.54 6.37 -13.09
C THR A 333 4.94 6.43 -14.48
N ALA A 334 4.62 5.30 -15.09
CA ALA A 334 4.13 5.22 -16.46
C ALA A 334 2.91 6.13 -16.72
N ARG A 335 1.93 6.12 -15.85
CA ARG A 335 0.74 6.96 -15.96
C ARG A 335 1.10 8.45 -16.01
N LEU A 336 1.87 8.93 -15.05
CA LEU A 336 2.28 10.34 -14.97
C LEU A 336 3.10 10.75 -16.19
N ASN A 337 4.00 9.88 -16.66
CA ASN A 337 4.81 10.13 -17.84
C ASN A 337 3.99 10.14 -19.13
N GLN A 338 2.90 9.37 -19.21
CA GLN A 338 1.96 9.41 -20.32
C GLN A 338 1.11 10.70 -20.32
N LEU A 339 0.70 11.16 -19.13
CA LEU A 339 0.03 12.47 -19.00
C LEU A 339 0.97 13.62 -19.43
N LEU A 340 2.23 13.59 -19.02
CA LEU A 340 3.24 14.56 -19.44
C LEU A 340 3.54 14.47 -20.94
N TYR A 341 3.45 13.29 -21.54
CA TYR A 341 3.54 13.14 -22.99
C TYR A 341 2.34 13.80 -23.70
N THR A 342 1.12 13.66 -23.15
CA THR A 342 -0.05 14.36 -23.66
C THR A 342 0.12 15.88 -23.59
N VAL A 343 0.69 16.39 -22.50
CA VAL A 343 1.06 17.81 -22.37
C VAL A 343 2.02 18.23 -23.47
N ALA A 344 3.08 17.45 -23.72
CA ALA A 344 4.08 17.76 -24.73
C ALA A 344 3.50 17.75 -26.16
N LYS A 345 2.58 16.85 -26.46
CA LYS A 345 1.87 16.80 -27.74
C LYS A 345 0.99 18.01 -27.98
N LEU A 346 0.27 18.49 -26.96
CA LEU A 346 -0.51 19.71 -27.05
C LEU A 346 0.36 20.97 -27.13
N ASP A 347 1.50 21.01 -26.44
CA ASP A 347 2.51 22.07 -26.57
C ASP A 347 3.05 22.15 -28.04
N GLY A 348 3.14 20.99 -28.71
CA GLY A 348 3.45 20.86 -30.14
C GLY A 348 2.28 21.04 -31.08
N ALA A 349 1.10 21.47 -30.60
CA ALA A 349 -0.11 21.71 -31.38
C ALA A 349 -0.69 20.46 -32.10
N ASP A 350 -0.44 19.26 -31.60
CA ASP A 350 -0.95 17.99 -32.15
C ASP A 350 -2.35 17.66 -31.59
N TYR A 351 -3.37 18.43 -32.00
CA TYR A 351 -4.76 18.28 -31.53
C TYR A 351 -5.38 16.94 -31.93
N LYS A 352 -4.99 16.37 -33.07
CA LYS A 352 -5.52 15.05 -33.51
C LYS A 352 -5.05 13.95 -32.56
N TRP A 353 -3.76 13.95 -32.26
CA TRP A 353 -3.20 12.99 -31.30
C TRP A 353 -3.85 13.14 -29.91
N ALA A 354 -4.08 14.39 -29.48
CA ALA A 354 -4.74 14.66 -28.20
C ALA A 354 -6.18 14.09 -28.17
N GLY A 355 -6.95 14.25 -29.24
CA GLY A 355 -8.31 13.73 -29.34
C GLY A 355 -8.40 12.20 -29.40
N GLU A 356 -7.42 11.53 -29.99
CA GLU A 356 -7.39 10.06 -30.13
C GLU A 356 -6.65 9.41 -28.94
N GLN A 357 -5.37 9.63 -28.85
CA GLN A 357 -4.49 8.97 -27.88
C GLN A 357 -4.49 9.66 -26.53
N GLY A 358 -4.54 10.99 -26.50
CA GLY A 358 -4.56 11.76 -25.26
C GLY A 358 -5.78 11.44 -24.42
N MET A 359 -6.96 11.30 -25.04
CA MET A 359 -8.19 10.89 -24.37
C MET A 359 -8.08 9.46 -23.82
N THR A 360 -7.56 8.52 -24.61
CA THR A 360 -7.34 7.13 -24.18
C THR A 360 -6.39 7.05 -22.98
N ILE A 361 -5.33 7.85 -22.99
CA ILE A 361 -4.37 7.95 -21.86
C ILE A 361 -5.08 8.51 -20.61
N ALA A 362 -5.88 9.56 -20.75
CA ALA A 362 -6.61 10.16 -19.64
C ALA A 362 -7.61 9.16 -19.01
N ASP A 363 -8.34 8.41 -19.84
CA ASP A 363 -9.28 7.38 -19.38
C ASP A 363 -8.58 6.22 -18.69
N SER A 364 -7.48 5.73 -19.27
CA SER A 364 -6.66 4.67 -18.67
C SER A 364 -6.04 5.12 -17.34
N ALA A 365 -5.58 6.36 -17.28
CA ALA A 365 -5.04 6.97 -16.07
C ALA A 365 -6.10 7.02 -14.95
N HIS A 366 -7.30 7.49 -15.28
CA HIS A 366 -8.42 7.55 -14.35
C HIS A 366 -8.82 6.15 -13.85
N ALA A 367 -8.94 5.16 -14.75
CA ALA A 367 -9.30 3.80 -14.41
C ALA A 367 -8.25 3.14 -13.47
N THR A 368 -6.97 3.42 -13.69
CA THR A 368 -5.87 2.88 -12.86
C THR A 368 -5.96 3.40 -11.42
N VAL A 369 -6.15 4.74 -11.25
CA VAL A 369 -6.27 5.35 -9.92
C VAL A 369 -7.54 4.89 -9.22
N LEU A 370 -8.66 4.82 -9.95
CA LEU A 370 -9.93 4.31 -9.41
C LEU A 370 -9.81 2.85 -8.95
N GLY A 371 -9.06 2.03 -9.68
CA GLY A 371 -8.74 0.65 -9.29
C GLY A 371 -7.95 0.60 -7.97
N ALA A 372 -6.95 1.45 -7.81
CA ALA A 372 -6.17 1.58 -6.58
C ALA A 372 -7.05 2.06 -5.40
N GLN A 373 -7.90 3.05 -5.63
CA GLN A 373 -8.86 3.55 -4.64
C GLN A 373 -9.86 2.46 -4.21
N THR A 374 -10.39 1.70 -5.15
CA THR A 374 -11.32 0.60 -4.86
C THR A 374 -10.67 -0.47 -3.98
N LYS A 375 -9.41 -0.83 -4.26
CA LYS A 375 -8.62 -1.73 -3.42
C LYS A 375 -8.45 -1.17 -2.01
N MET A 376 -8.16 0.12 -1.89
CA MET A 376 -8.00 0.81 -0.59
C MET A 376 -9.30 0.79 0.20
N ALA A 377 -10.43 1.15 -0.42
CA ALA A 377 -11.74 1.16 0.21
C ALA A 377 -12.14 -0.23 0.72
N ALA A 378 -11.91 -1.29 -0.06
CA ALA A 378 -12.18 -2.66 0.35
C ALA A 378 -11.35 -3.08 1.57
N ARG A 379 -10.07 -2.68 1.62
CA ARG A 379 -9.20 -2.93 2.77
C ARG A 379 -9.66 -2.16 4.00
N GLN A 380 -10.01 -0.89 3.85
CA GLN A 380 -10.52 -0.07 4.93
C GLN A 380 -11.77 -0.67 5.57
N GLN A 381 -12.69 -1.21 4.76
CA GLN A 381 -13.86 -1.93 5.22
C GLN A 381 -13.47 -3.14 6.09
N ALA A 382 -12.50 -3.95 5.65
CA ALA A 382 -12.01 -5.09 6.40
C ALA A 382 -11.38 -4.68 7.74
N TYR A 383 -10.61 -3.60 7.75
CA TYR A 383 -10.00 -3.06 8.99
C TYR A 383 -11.04 -2.49 9.95
N ASN A 384 -12.07 -1.81 9.45
CA ASN A 384 -13.19 -1.34 10.27
C ASN A 384 -13.93 -2.53 10.93
N SER A 385 -14.18 -3.60 10.18
CA SER A 385 -14.77 -4.83 10.72
C SER A 385 -13.88 -5.49 11.78
N SER A 386 -12.57 -5.52 11.54
CA SER A 386 -11.59 -6.03 12.51
C SER A 386 -11.54 -5.18 13.78
N SER A 387 -11.62 -3.86 13.65
CA SER A 387 -11.70 -2.94 14.79
C SER A 387 -12.91 -3.23 15.67
N SER A 388 -14.10 -3.36 15.08
CA SER A 388 -15.32 -3.67 15.81
C SER A 388 -15.23 -5.03 16.53
N MET A 389 -14.66 -6.04 15.87
CA MET A 389 -14.43 -7.36 16.48
C MET A 389 -13.47 -7.28 17.69
N LEU A 390 -12.38 -6.53 17.57
CA LEU A 390 -11.40 -6.35 18.64
C LEU A 390 -11.99 -5.61 19.84
N VAL A 391 -12.87 -4.62 19.61
CA VAL A 391 -13.60 -3.92 20.68
C VAL A 391 -14.49 -4.90 21.42
N THR A 392 -15.34 -5.65 20.73
CA THR A 392 -16.22 -6.67 21.35
C THR A 392 -15.41 -7.74 22.10
N GLN A 393 -14.26 -8.15 21.54
CA GLN A 393 -13.36 -9.10 22.21
C GLN A 393 -12.78 -8.49 23.50
N ASN A 394 -12.41 -7.20 23.49
CA ASN A 394 -11.90 -6.52 24.68
C ASN A 394 -12.94 -6.40 25.78
N GLU A 395 -14.20 -6.11 25.43
CA GLU A 395 -15.32 -6.11 26.35
C GLU A 395 -15.51 -7.49 27.01
N SER A 396 -15.46 -8.56 26.21
CA SER A 396 -15.55 -9.94 26.69
C SER A 396 -14.40 -10.30 27.65
N ILE A 397 -13.14 -9.93 27.27
CA ILE A 397 -11.97 -10.16 28.13
C ILE A 397 -12.08 -9.37 29.44
N THR A 398 -12.57 -8.14 29.39
CA THR A 398 -12.77 -7.30 30.58
C THR A 398 -13.84 -7.91 31.50
N SER A 399 -14.93 -8.45 30.95
CA SER A 399 -15.93 -9.19 31.71
C SER A 399 -15.32 -10.45 32.36
N ASP A 400 -14.55 -11.25 31.60
CA ASP A 400 -13.86 -12.44 32.11
C ASP A 400 -12.88 -12.11 33.26
N ILE A 401 -12.15 -10.98 33.14
CA ILE A 401 -11.25 -10.48 34.17
C ILE A 401 -12.07 -10.13 35.42
N SER A 402 -13.17 -9.41 35.27
CA SER A 402 -14.08 -9.03 36.36
C SER A 402 -14.62 -10.26 37.08
N ASP A 403 -15.13 -11.25 36.37
CA ASP A 403 -15.71 -12.48 36.94
C ASP A 403 -14.69 -13.27 37.74
N VAL A 404 -13.43 -13.30 37.28
CA VAL A 404 -12.35 -14.04 37.96
C VAL A 404 -11.76 -13.25 39.12
N SER A 405 -11.60 -11.93 39.01
CA SER A 405 -10.83 -11.11 39.96
C SER A 405 -11.68 -10.25 40.88
N SER A 406 -12.90 -9.89 40.51
CA SER A 406 -13.72 -8.95 41.33
C SER A 406 -14.17 -9.59 42.63
N THR A 407 -14.23 -8.75 43.64
CA THR A 407 -14.76 -9.09 44.97
C THR A 407 -16.16 -8.55 45.12
N ASP A 408 -17.06 -9.38 45.69
CA ASP A 408 -18.37 -8.89 46.16
C ASP A 408 -18.16 -7.98 47.37
N VAL A 409 -18.29 -6.68 47.15
CA VAL A 409 -18.04 -5.63 48.16
C VAL A 409 -18.99 -5.76 49.35
N ALA A 410 -20.22 -6.19 49.12
CA ALA A 410 -21.20 -6.36 50.20
C ALA A 410 -20.80 -7.55 51.12
N GLN A 411 -20.42 -8.65 50.51
CA GLN A 411 -19.94 -9.82 51.26
C GLN A 411 -18.59 -9.51 51.94
N LEU A 412 -17.69 -8.78 51.27
CA LEU A 412 -16.43 -8.34 51.84
C LEU A 412 -16.61 -7.46 53.06
N ALA A 413 -17.50 -6.45 52.98
CA ALA A 413 -17.82 -5.57 54.12
C ALA A 413 -18.36 -6.36 55.33
N THR A 414 -19.25 -7.31 55.06
CA THR A 414 -19.80 -8.18 56.11
C THR A 414 -18.70 -9.00 56.79
N LYS A 415 -17.83 -9.64 56.02
CA LYS A 415 -16.69 -10.42 56.53
C LYS A 415 -15.67 -9.55 57.27
N LEU A 416 -15.38 -8.34 56.78
CA LEU A 416 -14.49 -7.42 57.46
C LEU A 416 -15.02 -7.04 58.85
N MET A 417 -16.30 -6.72 58.98
CA MET A 417 -16.93 -6.43 60.26
C MET A 417 -16.90 -7.63 61.21
N GLU A 418 -17.17 -8.82 60.69
CA GLU A 418 -17.08 -10.08 61.44
C GLU A 418 -15.65 -10.30 61.96
N TYR A 419 -14.66 -10.29 61.12
CA TYR A 419 -13.25 -10.52 61.50
C TYR A 419 -12.70 -9.40 62.40
N GLN A 420 -13.11 -8.15 62.20
CA GLN A 420 -12.78 -7.04 63.08
C GLN A 420 -13.36 -7.28 64.49
N THR A 421 -14.61 -7.76 64.57
CA THR A 421 -15.26 -8.08 65.86
C THR A 421 -14.56 -9.27 66.53
N ILE A 422 -14.25 -10.34 65.78
CA ILE A 422 -13.51 -11.51 66.29
C ILE A 422 -12.12 -11.10 66.80
N TYR A 423 -11.41 -10.25 66.05
CA TYR A 423 -10.09 -9.76 66.42
C TYR A 423 -10.14 -8.92 67.70
N SER A 424 -11.07 -8.00 67.84
CA SER A 424 -11.23 -7.18 69.04
C SER A 424 -11.66 -7.99 70.25
N LEU A 425 -12.57 -8.97 70.10
CA LEU A 425 -12.95 -9.91 71.13
C LEU A 425 -11.74 -10.80 71.54
N SER A 426 -10.98 -11.27 70.58
CA SER A 426 -9.77 -12.06 70.86
C SER A 426 -8.75 -11.28 71.66
N LEU A 427 -8.49 -10.02 71.34
CA LEU A 427 -7.62 -9.14 72.12
C LEU A 427 -8.14 -8.96 73.58
N SER A 428 -9.45 -8.78 73.75
CA SER A 428 -10.06 -8.69 75.05
C SER A 428 -9.95 -9.97 75.91
N VAL A 429 -10.08 -11.13 75.27
CA VAL A 429 -9.86 -12.43 75.88
C VAL A 429 -8.40 -12.66 76.20
N GLY A 430 -7.50 -12.21 75.32
CA GLY A 430 -6.06 -12.28 75.47
C GLY A 430 -5.54 -11.57 76.70
N SER A 431 -6.07 -10.41 76.98
CA SER A 431 -5.73 -9.67 78.22
C SER A 431 -6.04 -10.41 79.48
N LYS A 432 -6.91 -11.42 79.44
CA LYS A 432 -7.30 -12.28 80.57
C LYS A 432 -6.57 -13.60 80.64
N ILE A 433 -6.01 -14.08 79.54
CA ILE A 433 -5.32 -15.37 79.40
C ILE A 433 -3.80 -15.26 79.49
N LEU A 434 -3.24 -14.17 78.95
CA LEU A 434 -1.83 -13.92 79.02
C LEU A 434 -1.42 -13.57 80.44
N PRO A 435 -0.33 -14.19 80.97
CA PRO A 435 0.14 -13.82 82.28
C PRO A 435 0.55 -12.36 82.30
N GLY A 436 0.08 -11.64 83.31
CA GLY A 436 0.45 -10.24 83.55
C GLY A 436 1.96 -10.09 83.58
N THR A 437 2.43 -9.07 82.87
CA THR A 437 3.87 -8.75 82.87
C THR A 437 4.23 -8.13 84.23
N LEU A 438 5.45 -8.23 84.65
CA LEU A 438 5.97 -7.67 85.90
C LEU A 438 5.65 -6.16 86.03
N ALA A 439 5.38 -5.49 84.91
CA ALA A 439 4.98 -4.09 84.86
C ALA A 439 3.54 -3.78 85.36
N ASP A 440 2.64 -4.78 85.46
CA ASP A 440 1.33 -4.64 85.99
C ASP A 440 1.29 -4.81 87.59
N TYR A 441 2.48 -5.11 88.17
CA TYR A 441 2.67 -5.28 89.62
C TYR A 441 3.56 -4.22 90.24
N LEU A 442 4.09 -3.28 89.45
CA LEU A 442 4.84 -2.11 89.87
C LEU A 442 4.03 -0.84 89.66
#